data_105bfaf5ab2ef2fee6adf8d970abfad4
#
_entry.id   105bfaf5ab2ef2fee6adf8d970abfad4
#
_cell.length_a   1.000
_cell.length_b   1.000
_cell.length_c   1.000
_cell.angle_alpha   90.00
_cell.angle_beta   90.00
_cell.angle_gamma   90.00
#
_symmetry.space_group_name_H-M   'P 1'
#
loop_
_entity.id
_entity.type
_entity.pdbx_description
1 polymer ?
#
loop_
_entity_poly.entity_id
_entity_poly.type
_entity_poly.pdbx_seq_one_letter_code
_entity_poly.pdbx_strand_id
1 'polypeptide(L)'
;MSVFHSVSDLIGHTPLLQLHKLDTGPCGLFLKLENQNPGGSIKDRVALSMIAQAEREGKLKPGGTIIEATAGNTGLGLALIAAQKNYRLILVVPDKMSREKIFHLRALGAQVQLTRSDVHKGHPAYYQDYARRLADETPGAFYIDQFNNEANPLAHATTTAPEIFQQLEGDIDAIVVGVGSGGTLGGLQAWFAEHSPKTEFILADPAGSILADQVETGRYGETGSWLVEGIGEDFIPPLAHLEGVRSAYRVTDSEAFATARQLLQVEGILAGSSTGTLLTAALRYCRAQTTPKRVVTFACDSGNKYLSKMFNDDWMRQQGFLSRPSRGDLSDFIALRHDEGATVTAAPDDTLAAILARMRLYDISQLPVLENGRVVGIVDEWDLISHVQGDSQRFSLPVREAMTRNVETLDKHAPESALKAIFDRGLVAVIADNDRFLGLITRSDVLTTWRNRLEQ
;
A
#
# COMPACT_ATOMS: atom_id res chain seq x y z
N MET A 1 3.00 27.67 22.12
CA MET A 1 3.48 26.35 21.65
C MET A 1 3.44 25.40 22.82
N SER A 2 2.75 24.30 22.71
CA SER A 2 2.64 23.29 23.77
C SER A 2 3.81 22.31 23.65
N VAL A 3 4.42 21.94 24.75
CA VAL A 3 5.38 20.82 24.82
C VAL A 3 4.57 19.56 25.07
N PHE A 4 4.70 18.57 24.20
CA PHE A 4 4.08 17.26 24.34
C PHE A 4 5.00 16.34 25.17
N HIS A 5 4.44 15.46 25.97
CA HIS A 5 5.20 14.59 26.86
C HIS A 5 5.28 13.14 26.37
N SER A 6 4.45 12.79 25.39
CA SER A 6 4.45 11.46 24.80
C SER A 6 4.06 11.52 23.32
N VAL A 7 4.42 10.48 22.57
CA VAL A 7 4.02 10.38 21.14
C VAL A 7 2.50 10.25 21.02
N SER A 8 1.82 9.62 21.98
CA SER A 8 0.35 9.52 21.97
C SER A 8 -0.35 10.87 22.09
N ASP A 9 0.30 11.88 22.69
CA ASP A 9 -0.25 13.25 22.79
C ASP A 9 -0.28 13.97 21.43
N LEU A 10 0.47 13.45 20.44
CA LEU A 10 0.50 13.96 19.07
C LEU A 10 -0.59 13.36 18.18
N ILE A 11 -1.32 12.34 18.66
CA ILE A 11 -2.37 11.69 17.88
C ILE A 11 -3.61 12.58 17.88
N GLY A 12 -4.16 12.80 16.68
CA GLY A 12 -5.28 13.70 16.50
C GLY A 12 -4.84 15.13 16.22
N HIS A 13 -5.78 16.06 16.34
CA HIS A 13 -5.58 17.48 16.00
C HIS A 13 -4.94 17.69 14.63
N THR A 14 -5.26 16.80 13.69
CA THR A 14 -4.69 16.81 12.35
C THR A 14 -5.21 18.01 11.56
N PRO A 15 -4.40 18.59 10.65
CA PRO A 15 -4.84 19.70 9.83
C PRO A 15 -6.00 19.32 8.90
N LEU A 16 -6.81 20.31 8.56
CA LEU A 16 -7.78 20.26 7.48
C LEU A 16 -7.34 21.23 6.40
N LEU A 17 -7.09 20.74 5.19
CA LEU A 17 -6.57 21.51 4.06
C LEU A 17 -7.65 21.65 2.98
N GLN A 18 -7.93 22.86 2.53
CA GLN A 18 -8.75 23.08 1.34
C GLN A 18 -7.91 22.85 0.08
N LEU A 19 -8.42 22.01 -0.83
CA LEU A 19 -7.79 21.74 -2.12
C LEU A 19 -8.18 22.85 -3.13
N HIS A 20 -7.19 23.36 -3.86
CA HIS A 20 -7.40 24.50 -4.77
C HIS A 20 -6.97 24.24 -6.21
N LYS A 21 -6.13 23.24 -6.45
CA LYS A 21 -5.57 22.98 -7.78
C LYS A 21 -6.28 21.85 -8.53
N LEU A 22 -7.10 21.08 -7.82
CA LEU A 22 -7.96 20.08 -8.43
C LEU A 22 -9.30 20.72 -8.81
N ASP A 23 -9.87 20.26 -9.92
CA ASP A 23 -11.23 20.69 -10.32
C ASP A 23 -12.27 20.05 -9.38
N THR A 24 -12.81 20.87 -8.50
CA THR A 24 -13.85 20.49 -7.52
C THR A 24 -15.25 20.97 -7.93
N GLY A 25 -15.45 21.43 -9.17
CA GLY A 25 -16.72 22.05 -9.59
C GLY A 25 -17.07 23.22 -8.69
N PRO A 26 -18.33 23.38 -8.27
CA PRO A 26 -18.75 24.50 -7.42
C PRO A 26 -18.38 24.33 -5.93
N CYS A 27 -17.85 23.16 -5.51
CA CYS A 27 -17.65 22.84 -4.11
C CYS A 27 -16.31 23.34 -3.55
N GLY A 28 -16.29 23.66 -2.24
CA GLY A 28 -15.09 23.68 -1.44
C GLY A 28 -14.79 22.26 -0.96
N LEU A 29 -13.68 21.66 -1.43
CA LEU A 29 -13.26 20.32 -1.03
C LEU A 29 -12.11 20.41 -0.03
N PHE A 30 -12.30 19.76 1.12
CA PHE A 30 -11.37 19.78 2.25
C PHE A 30 -10.82 18.37 2.51
N LEU A 31 -9.52 18.28 2.72
CA LEU A 31 -8.80 17.03 3.00
C LEU A 31 -8.32 17.03 4.44
N LYS A 32 -8.86 16.12 5.27
CA LYS A 32 -8.41 15.87 6.64
C LYS A 32 -7.13 15.05 6.63
N LEU A 33 -6.01 15.63 7.05
CA LEU A 33 -4.67 15.06 6.88
C LEU A 33 -4.34 14.03 7.97
N GLU A 34 -5.05 12.90 7.99
CA GLU A 34 -4.83 11.83 8.96
C GLU A 34 -3.48 11.09 8.76
N ASN A 35 -2.84 11.24 7.59
CA ASN A 35 -1.48 10.81 7.32
C ASN A 35 -0.42 11.55 8.16
N GLN A 36 -0.79 12.63 8.85
CA GLN A 36 0.09 13.40 9.75
C GLN A 36 0.05 12.93 11.20
N ASN A 37 -0.77 11.96 11.56
CA ASN A 37 -0.61 11.28 12.84
C ASN A 37 0.79 10.65 12.95
N PRO A 38 1.37 10.49 14.15
CA PRO A 38 2.76 10.04 14.34
C PRO A 38 3.08 8.65 13.75
N GLY A 39 2.13 7.70 13.72
CA GLY A 39 2.24 6.42 13.02
C GLY A 39 1.87 6.50 11.53
N GLY A 40 1.54 7.70 11.05
CA GLY A 40 1.27 8.01 9.66
C GLY A 40 -0.09 7.51 9.17
N SER A 41 -1.10 7.41 10.02
CA SER A 41 -2.46 7.06 9.58
C SER A 41 -3.57 7.40 10.57
N ILE A 42 -4.79 7.40 10.09
CA ILE A 42 -6.05 7.52 10.85
C ILE A 42 -6.18 6.44 11.94
N LYS A 43 -5.49 5.29 11.79
CA LYS A 43 -5.57 4.16 12.72
C LYS A 43 -4.80 4.38 14.03
N ASP A 44 -3.98 5.40 14.11
CA ASP A 44 -3.34 5.79 15.38
C ASP A 44 -4.39 6.17 16.43
N ARG A 45 -5.43 6.90 16.02
CA ARG A 45 -6.58 7.23 16.88
C ARG A 45 -7.31 5.99 17.39
N VAL A 46 -7.56 5.05 16.47
CA VAL A 46 -8.25 3.78 16.75
C VAL A 46 -7.43 2.93 17.72
N ALA A 47 -6.14 2.78 17.48
CA ALA A 47 -5.23 2.02 18.33
C ALA A 47 -5.17 2.60 19.76
N LEU A 48 -5.03 3.93 19.86
CA LEU A 48 -5.01 4.61 21.17
C LEU A 48 -6.32 4.39 21.93
N SER A 49 -7.46 4.54 21.27
CA SER A 49 -8.79 4.37 21.88
C SER A 49 -9.02 2.94 22.35
N MET A 50 -8.74 1.93 21.51
CA MET A 50 -8.95 0.52 21.86
C MET A 50 -8.07 0.07 23.02
N ILE A 51 -6.78 0.47 23.04
CA ILE A 51 -5.88 0.16 24.16
C ILE A 51 -6.34 0.87 25.43
N ALA A 52 -6.66 2.15 25.36
CA ALA A 52 -7.11 2.91 26.53
C ALA A 52 -8.43 2.37 27.10
N GLN A 53 -9.35 1.89 26.24
CA GLN A 53 -10.58 1.25 26.71
C GLN A 53 -10.29 -0.08 27.42
N ALA A 54 -9.43 -0.91 26.84
CA ALA A 54 -9.04 -2.20 27.42
C ALA A 54 -8.35 -2.01 28.79
N GLU A 55 -7.56 -0.96 28.95
CA GLU A 55 -6.93 -0.58 30.23
C GLU A 55 -8.00 -0.18 31.27
N ARG A 56 -8.94 0.71 30.90
CA ARG A 56 -10.04 1.16 31.78
C ARG A 56 -10.92 0.00 32.25
N GLU A 57 -11.18 -0.96 31.39
CA GLU A 57 -11.99 -2.15 31.68
C GLU A 57 -11.20 -3.23 32.42
N GLY A 58 -9.90 -3.04 32.66
CA GLY A 58 -9.04 -4.03 33.32
C GLY A 58 -8.77 -5.29 32.49
N LYS A 59 -9.15 -5.28 31.18
CA LYS A 59 -8.89 -6.37 30.23
C LYS A 59 -7.43 -6.45 29.82
N LEU A 60 -6.75 -5.31 29.75
CA LEU A 60 -5.32 -5.21 29.47
C LEU A 60 -4.59 -4.65 30.71
N LYS A 61 -3.74 -5.48 31.31
CA LYS A 61 -2.94 -5.10 32.50
C LYS A 61 -1.58 -4.56 32.07
N PRO A 62 -0.93 -3.70 32.88
CA PRO A 62 0.43 -3.23 32.61
C PRO A 62 1.40 -4.38 32.28
N GLY A 63 2.17 -4.26 31.21
CA GLY A 63 3.07 -5.30 30.73
C GLY A 63 2.38 -6.49 30.03
N GLY A 64 1.06 -6.43 29.86
CA GLY A 64 0.28 -7.48 29.18
C GLY A 64 0.63 -7.64 27.71
N THR A 65 0.00 -8.62 27.08
CA THR A 65 0.19 -8.95 25.66
C THR A 65 -1.03 -8.53 24.88
N ILE A 66 -0.83 -7.78 23.80
CA ILE A 66 -1.84 -7.40 22.83
C ILE A 66 -1.68 -8.33 21.61
N ILE A 67 -2.80 -8.84 21.11
CA ILE A 67 -2.83 -9.66 19.89
C ILE A 67 -3.84 -9.06 18.91
N GLU A 68 -3.47 -8.99 17.62
CA GLU A 68 -4.36 -8.54 16.55
C GLU A 68 -4.01 -9.23 15.23
N ALA A 69 -5.02 -9.39 14.38
CA ALA A 69 -4.91 -9.95 13.03
C ALA A 69 -4.83 -8.82 12.00
N THR A 70 -3.64 -8.29 11.76
CA THR A 70 -3.46 -7.19 10.79
C THR A 70 -2.02 -6.98 10.39
N ALA A 71 -1.79 -6.67 9.11
CA ALA A 71 -0.51 -6.16 8.60
C ALA A 71 -0.60 -4.67 8.19
N GLY A 72 -1.77 -4.07 8.36
CA GLY A 72 -2.05 -2.72 7.90
C GLY A 72 -1.78 -1.63 8.94
N ASN A 73 -2.40 -0.49 8.72
CA ASN A 73 -2.25 0.70 9.56
C ASN A 73 -2.68 0.49 11.02
N THR A 74 -3.65 -0.39 11.26
CA THR A 74 -4.06 -0.75 12.64
C THR A 74 -2.91 -1.39 13.39
N GLY A 75 -2.17 -2.31 12.77
CA GLY A 75 -0.98 -2.93 13.36
C GLY A 75 0.12 -1.92 13.67
N LEU A 76 0.34 -0.94 12.79
CA LEU A 76 1.31 0.14 13.02
C LEU A 76 0.90 1.04 14.19
N GLY A 77 -0.38 1.46 14.25
CA GLY A 77 -0.90 2.24 15.37
C GLY A 77 -0.79 1.47 16.70
N LEU A 78 -1.16 0.19 16.71
CA LEU A 78 -1.02 -0.66 17.90
C LEU A 78 0.45 -0.81 18.31
N ALA A 79 1.38 -0.99 17.34
CA ALA A 79 2.80 -1.11 17.64
C ALA A 79 3.38 0.17 18.26
N LEU A 80 2.98 1.34 17.75
CA LEU A 80 3.37 2.63 18.29
C LEU A 80 2.96 2.77 19.76
N ILE A 81 1.68 2.50 20.08
CA ILE A 81 1.16 2.64 21.45
C ILE A 81 1.69 1.55 22.37
N ALA A 82 1.81 0.30 21.88
CA ALA A 82 2.34 -0.81 22.65
C ALA A 82 3.80 -0.56 23.06
N ALA A 83 4.65 -0.07 22.15
CA ALA A 83 6.03 0.30 22.44
C ALA A 83 6.11 1.39 23.52
N GLN A 84 5.30 2.44 23.41
CA GLN A 84 5.27 3.54 24.36
C GLN A 84 4.81 3.11 25.77
N LYS A 85 3.81 2.22 25.84
CA LYS A 85 3.21 1.77 27.11
C LYS A 85 3.84 0.48 27.65
N ASN A 86 4.91 -0.03 27.02
CA ASN A 86 5.60 -1.27 27.40
C ASN A 86 4.70 -2.51 27.36
N TYR A 87 3.80 -2.61 26.37
CA TYR A 87 3.04 -3.81 26.08
C TYR A 87 3.80 -4.70 25.11
N ARG A 88 3.62 -6.02 25.23
CA ARG A 88 4.01 -6.96 24.19
C ARG A 88 2.94 -6.92 23.09
N LEU A 89 3.35 -6.90 21.84
CA LEU A 89 2.45 -6.92 20.71
C LEU A 89 2.77 -8.12 19.81
N ILE A 90 1.77 -8.94 19.53
CA ILE A 90 1.84 -10.04 18.56
C ILE A 90 0.86 -9.73 17.44
N LEU A 91 1.34 -9.66 16.21
CA LEU A 91 0.51 -9.43 15.03
C LEU A 91 0.52 -10.67 14.15
N VAL A 92 -0.67 -11.19 13.86
CA VAL A 92 -0.87 -12.29 12.92
C VAL A 92 -1.10 -11.72 11.54
N VAL A 93 -0.24 -12.09 10.60
CA VAL A 93 -0.12 -11.44 9.29
C VAL A 93 -0.15 -12.50 8.18
N PRO A 94 -1.03 -12.38 7.17
CA PRO A 94 -1.00 -13.26 6.01
C PRO A 94 0.32 -13.15 5.24
N ASP A 95 0.85 -14.27 4.74
CA ASP A 95 2.15 -14.37 4.06
C ASP A 95 2.22 -13.64 2.69
N LYS A 96 1.08 -13.21 2.15
CA LYS A 96 1.01 -12.36 0.94
C LYS A 96 1.34 -10.89 1.16
N MET A 97 1.59 -10.46 2.40
CA MET A 97 1.85 -9.07 2.72
C MET A 97 3.26 -8.64 2.33
N SER A 98 3.43 -7.33 2.02
CA SER A 98 4.73 -6.80 1.61
C SER A 98 5.79 -6.89 2.72
N ARG A 99 7.04 -7.11 2.33
CA ARG A 99 8.19 -7.19 3.25
C ARG A 99 8.37 -5.89 4.03
N GLU A 100 8.15 -4.74 3.39
CA GLU A 100 8.28 -3.41 4.00
C GLU A 100 7.33 -3.24 5.19
N LYS A 101 6.06 -3.70 5.06
CA LYS A 101 5.11 -3.66 6.18
C LYS A 101 5.56 -4.52 7.34
N ILE A 102 6.04 -5.73 7.07
CA ILE A 102 6.56 -6.64 8.11
C ILE A 102 7.78 -6.02 8.80
N PHE A 103 8.69 -5.41 8.04
CA PHE A 103 9.87 -4.74 8.60
C PHE A 103 9.49 -3.54 9.45
N HIS A 104 8.52 -2.73 9.03
CA HIS A 104 8.04 -1.59 9.79
C HIS A 104 7.42 -2.01 11.13
N LEU A 105 6.57 -3.05 11.13
CA LEU A 105 5.99 -3.61 12.36
C LEU A 105 7.07 -4.12 13.32
N ARG A 106 8.06 -4.87 12.81
CA ARG A 106 9.18 -5.37 13.61
C ARG A 106 10.08 -4.26 14.14
N ALA A 107 10.31 -3.19 13.37
CA ALA A 107 11.08 -2.03 13.81
C ALA A 107 10.43 -1.32 15.01
N LEU A 108 9.09 -1.34 15.09
CA LEU A 108 8.33 -0.84 16.24
C LEU A 108 8.25 -1.85 17.40
N GLY A 109 8.93 -2.99 17.33
CA GLY A 109 8.99 -3.99 18.39
C GLY A 109 7.87 -5.04 18.37
N ALA A 110 7.01 -5.06 17.34
CA ALA A 110 5.98 -6.08 17.23
C ALA A 110 6.55 -7.46 16.88
N GLN A 111 6.06 -8.50 17.54
CA GLN A 111 6.23 -9.89 17.14
C GLN A 111 5.29 -10.18 15.96
N VAL A 112 5.84 -10.49 14.77
CA VAL A 112 5.04 -10.81 13.59
C VAL A 112 5.03 -12.32 13.39
N GLN A 113 3.83 -12.91 13.44
CA GLN A 113 3.58 -14.31 13.11
C GLN A 113 2.91 -14.39 11.74
N LEU A 114 3.59 -15.05 10.79
CA LEU A 114 3.05 -15.26 9.45
C LEU A 114 2.08 -16.44 9.45
N THR A 115 0.99 -16.31 8.71
CA THR A 115 0.00 -17.36 8.48
C THR A 115 -0.35 -17.45 7.00
N ARG A 116 -1.00 -18.56 6.63
CA ARG A 116 -1.40 -18.82 5.23
C ARG A 116 -2.43 -17.82 4.74
N SER A 117 -2.24 -17.34 3.52
CA SER A 117 -3.17 -16.44 2.82
C SER A 117 -4.10 -17.17 1.83
N ASP A 118 -3.88 -18.46 1.61
CA ASP A 118 -4.65 -19.31 0.69
C ASP A 118 -5.83 -20.04 1.37
N VAL A 119 -6.23 -19.60 2.57
CA VAL A 119 -7.30 -20.17 3.37
C VAL A 119 -8.39 -19.15 3.66
N HIS A 120 -9.64 -19.62 3.87
CA HIS A 120 -10.81 -18.81 4.12
C HIS A 120 -11.22 -18.84 5.60
N LYS A 121 -12.12 -17.94 6.00
CA LYS A 121 -12.71 -17.86 7.35
C LYS A 121 -13.27 -19.23 7.79
N GLY A 122 -12.97 -19.60 9.04
CA GLY A 122 -13.29 -20.92 9.61
C GLY A 122 -12.15 -21.94 9.50
N HIS A 123 -11.10 -21.67 8.72
CA HIS A 123 -9.89 -22.50 8.72
C HIS A 123 -8.96 -22.09 9.88
N PRO A 124 -8.36 -23.05 10.64
CA PRO A 124 -7.51 -22.73 11.79
C PRO A 124 -6.32 -21.79 11.49
N ALA A 125 -5.84 -21.74 10.25
CA ALA A 125 -4.78 -20.86 9.79
C ALA A 125 -5.32 -19.55 9.17
N TYR A 126 -6.62 -19.32 9.13
CA TYR A 126 -7.15 -18.01 8.72
C TYR A 126 -6.73 -16.96 9.74
N TYR A 127 -6.19 -15.84 9.29
CA TYR A 127 -5.45 -14.91 10.14
C TYR A 127 -6.23 -14.39 11.35
N GLN A 128 -7.53 -14.11 11.21
CA GLN A 128 -8.39 -13.68 12.34
C GLN A 128 -8.67 -14.83 13.31
N ASP A 129 -9.00 -16.02 12.81
CA ASP A 129 -9.29 -17.20 13.63
C ASP A 129 -8.03 -17.64 14.40
N TYR A 130 -6.86 -17.54 13.74
CA TYR A 130 -5.59 -17.83 14.36
C TYR A 130 -5.25 -16.82 15.47
N ALA A 131 -5.43 -15.52 15.22
CA ALA A 131 -5.15 -14.48 16.21
C ALA A 131 -6.05 -14.61 17.46
N ARG A 132 -7.34 -14.90 17.25
CA ARG A 132 -8.28 -15.14 18.37
C ARG A 132 -7.85 -16.33 19.20
N ARG A 133 -7.61 -17.50 18.57
CA ARG A 133 -7.11 -18.69 19.27
C ARG A 133 -5.80 -18.42 20.01
N LEU A 134 -4.85 -17.74 19.38
CA LEU A 134 -3.58 -17.39 20.02
C LEU A 134 -3.77 -16.53 21.27
N ALA A 135 -4.75 -15.62 21.25
CA ALA A 135 -5.09 -14.82 22.42
C ALA A 135 -5.71 -15.67 23.55
N ASP A 136 -6.58 -16.61 23.21
CA ASP A 136 -7.19 -17.53 24.17
C ASP A 136 -6.15 -18.47 24.82
N GLU A 137 -5.13 -18.89 24.06
CA GLU A 137 -4.04 -19.75 24.51
C GLU A 137 -2.92 -19.01 25.24
N THR A 138 -2.85 -17.67 25.14
CA THR A 138 -1.78 -16.87 25.74
C THR A 138 -2.24 -16.25 27.06
N PRO A 139 -1.70 -16.67 28.22
CA PRO A 139 -2.11 -16.12 29.51
C PRO A 139 -1.96 -14.61 29.59
N GLY A 140 -3.04 -13.90 29.96
CA GLY A 140 -3.05 -12.45 30.11
C GLY A 140 -2.97 -11.66 28.80
N ALA A 141 -3.18 -12.31 27.65
CA ALA A 141 -3.29 -11.63 26.36
C ALA A 141 -4.69 -11.04 26.18
N PHE A 142 -4.73 -9.95 25.44
CA PHE A 142 -5.96 -9.28 25.01
C PHE A 142 -6.02 -9.24 23.47
N TYR A 143 -7.09 -9.81 22.89
CA TYR A 143 -7.39 -9.71 21.47
C TYR A 143 -8.12 -8.39 21.21
N ILE A 144 -7.56 -7.54 20.37
CA ILE A 144 -8.11 -6.21 20.06
C ILE A 144 -9.45 -6.30 19.31
N ASP A 145 -9.55 -7.18 18.31
CA ASP A 145 -10.74 -7.40 17.48
C ASP A 145 -11.32 -6.10 16.88
N GLN A 146 -10.52 -5.44 16.04
CA GLN A 146 -10.86 -4.11 15.49
C GLN A 146 -12.22 -4.04 14.78
N PHE A 147 -12.73 -5.17 14.27
CA PHE A 147 -14.01 -5.23 13.55
C PHE A 147 -15.24 -5.25 14.45
N ASN A 148 -15.07 -5.65 15.72
CA ASN A 148 -16.15 -5.72 16.70
C ASN A 148 -15.93 -4.85 17.93
N ASN A 149 -14.85 -4.10 17.98
CA ASN A 149 -14.45 -3.29 19.14
C ASN A 149 -15.09 -1.90 19.08
N GLU A 150 -16.04 -1.62 19.97
CA GLU A 150 -16.76 -0.35 20.05
C GLU A 150 -15.86 0.85 20.36
N ALA A 151 -14.65 0.65 20.88
CA ALA A 151 -13.66 1.71 21.04
C ALA A 151 -13.10 2.21 19.69
N ASN A 152 -13.26 1.47 18.61
CA ASN A 152 -12.90 1.88 17.28
C ASN A 152 -13.78 3.05 16.78
N PRO A 153 -15.11 2.94 16.65
CA PRO A 153 -15.95 4.10 16.30
C PRO A 153 -15.89 5.21 17.36
N LEU A 154 -15.76 4.87 18.64
CA LEU A 154 -15.63 5.85 19.71
C LEU A 154 -14.43 6.80 19.49
N ALA A 155 -13.30 6.32 18.97
CA ALA A 155 -12.15 7.16 18.65
C ALA A 155 -12.55 8.30 17.70
N HIS A 156 -13.35 8.02 16.70
CA HIS A 156 -13.77 9.00 15.70
C HIS A 156 -14.90 9.90 16.20
N ALA A 157 -15.84 9.36 16.98
CA ALA A 157 -16.91 10.15 17.61
C ALA A 157 -16.35 11.17 18.59
N THR A 158 -15.30 10.82 19.35
CA THR A 158 -14.77 11.71 20.39
C THR A 158 -13.63 12.62 19.93
N THR A 159 -13.03 12.38 18.77
CA THR A 159 -11.88 13.17 18.30
C THR A 159 -12.08 13.66 16.86
N THR A 160 -12.16 12.79 15.87
CA THR A 160 -12.18 13.16 14.45
C THR A 160 -13.38 14.02 14.08
N ALA A 161 -14.58 13.63 14.53
CA ALA A 161 -15.83 14.35 14.22
C ALA A 161 -15.85 15.77 14.83
N PRO A 162 -15.59 15.95 16.14
CA PRO A 162 -15.52 17.28 16.73
C PRO A 162 -14.42 18.16 16.10
N GLU A 163 -13.26 17.59 15.77
CA GLU A 163 -12.19 18.35 15.10
C GLU A 163 -12.65 18.91 13.75
N ILE A 164 -13.24 18.06 12.89
CA ILE A 164 -13.73 18.47 11.57
C ILE A 164 -14.81 19.56 11.72
N PHE A 165 -15.76 19.34 12.63
CA PHE A 165 -16.83 20.29 12.87
C PHE A 165 -16.29 21.65 13.33
N GLN A 166 -15.36 21.68 14.28
CA GLN A 166 -14.75 22.90 14.77
C GLN A 166 -13.94 23.60 13.67
N GLN A 167 -13.14 22.86 12.88
CA GLN A 167 -12.31 23.39 11.80
C GLN A 167 -13.10 24.06 10.68
N LEU A 168 -14.36 23.64 10.48
CA LEU A 168 -15.29 24.20 9.49
C LEU A 168 -16.42 25.02 10.10
N GLU A 169 -16.33 25.34 11.41
CA GLU A 169 -17.32 26.17 12.12
C GLU A 169 -18.76 25.62 12.00
N GLY A 170 -18.88 24.28 11.92
CA GLY A 170 -20.16 23.59 11.80
C GLY A 170 -20.80 23.64 10.42
N ASP A 171 -20.17 24.25 9.44
CA ASP A 171 -20.70 24.36 8.07
C ASP A 171 -20.12 23.25 7.19
N ILE A 172 -20.79 22.09 7.16
CA ILE A 172 -20.40 20.88 6.44
C ILE A 172 -21.62 20.29 5.78
N ASP A 173 -21.56 20.14 4.45
CA ASP A 173 -22.67 19.55 3.68
C ASP A 173 -22.52 18.04 3.50
N ALA A 174 -21.27 17.56 3.25
CA ALA A 174 -21.03 16.15 3.02
C ALA A 174 -19.66 15.70 3.52
N ILE A 175 -19.58 14.43 3.93
CA ILE A 175 -18.33 13.74 4.27
C ILE A 175 -18.22 12.49 3.41
N VAL A 176 -17.13 12.41 2.61
CA VAL A 176 -16.82 11.25 1.78
C VAL A 176 -15.84 10.35 2.54
N VAL A 177 -16.24 9.13 2.79
CA VAL A 177 -15.52 8.17 3.64
C VAL A 177 -15.46 6.79 2.99
N GLY A 178 -14.36 6.05 3.21
CA GLY A 178 -14.22 4.64 2.86
C GLY A 178 -14.43 3.75 4.08
N VAL A 179 -14.81 2.52 3.84
CA VAL A 179 -15.07 1.52 4.88
C VAL A 179 -14.08 0.36 4.76
N GLY A 180 -13.30 0.11 5.83
CA GLY A 180 -12.63 -1.13 6.13
C GLY A 180 -13.32 -1.74 7.36
N SER A 181 -12.82 -1.53 8.57
CA SER A 181 -13.50 -2.03 9.79
C SER A 181 -14.84 -1.34 10.13
N GLY A 182 -15.20 -0.26 9.46
CA GLY A 182 -16.44 0.50 9.71
C GLY A 182 -16.34 1.60 10.77
N GLY A 183 -15.32 1.57 11.61
CA GLY A 183 -15.23 2.48 12.76
C GLY A 183 -15.23 3.97 12.41
N THR A 184 -14.58 4.37 11.33
CA THR A 184 -14.57 5.78 10.90
C THR A 184 -15.97 6.24 10.52
N LEU A 185 -16.67 5.50 9.67
CA LEU A 185 -18.04 5.81 9.27
C LEU A 185 -18.97 5.84 10.49
N GLY A 186 -19.01 4.75 11.29
CA GLY A 186 -19.91 4.63 12.42
C GLY A 186 -19.68 5.73 13.47
N GLY A 187 -18.43 6.04 13.80
CA GLY A 187 -18.12 7.09 14.77
C GLY A 187 -18.46 8.50 14.29
N LEU A 188 -18.21 8.81 13.01
CA LEU A 188 -18.61 10.09 12.43
C LEU A 188 -20.13 10.22 12.38
N GLN A 189 -20.85 9.19 11.91
CA GLN A 189 -22.30 9.19 11.85
C GLN A 189 -22.94 9.38 13.23
N ALA A 190 -22.48 8.64 14.24
CA ALA A 190 -22.99 8.76 15.60
C ALA A 190 -22.91 10.20 16.12
N TRP A 191 -21.76 10.85 15.92
CA TRP A 191 -21.56 12.22 16.38
C TRP A 191 -22.34 13.25 15.57
N PHE A 192 -22.30 13.15 14.22
CA PHE A 192 -22.96 14.11 13.33
C PHE A 192 -24.49 14.03 13.39
N ALA A 193 -25.05 12.87 13.70
CA ALA A 193 -26.50 12.72 13.90
C ALA A 193 -27.05 13.66 14.98
N GLU A 194 -26.24 13.93 16.02
CA GLU A 194 -26.62 14.81 17.14
C GLU A 194 -26.27 16.29 16.87
N HIS A 195 -25.13 16.56 16.21
CA HIS A 195 -24.55 17.91 16.13
C HIS A 195 -24.76 18.59 14.76
N SER A 196 -24.92 17.82 13.68
CA SER A 196 -25.20 18.34 12.33
C SER A 196 -25.93 17.28 11.49
N PRO A 197 -27.19 16.98 11.80
CA PRO A 197 -27.96 15.92 11.12
C PRO A 197 -28.20 16.19 9.62
N LYS A 198 -27.91 17.40 9.12
CA LYS A 198 -27.93 17.74 7.70
C LYS A 198 -26.74 17.22 6.90
N THR A 199 -25.65 16.87 7.58
CA THR A 199 -24.41 16.43 6.91
C THR A 199 -24.60 15.05 6.26
N GLU A 200 -24.43 14.98 4.95
CA GLU A 200 -24.57 13.75 4.18
C GLU A 200 -23.30 12.89 4.27
N PHE A 201 -23.47 11.58 4.37
CA PHE A 201 -22.37 10.62 4.28
C PHE A 201 -22.36 9.94 2.92
N ILE A 202 -21.21 9.96 2.25
CA ILE A 202 -21.00 9.41 0.92
C ILE A 202 -19.95 8.30 1.03
N LEU A 203 -20.24 7.11 0.53
CA LEU A 203 -19.31 6.00 0.52
C LEU A 203 -18.40 6.06 -0.73
N ALA A 204 -17.12 5.99 -0.51
CA ALA A 204 -16.12 5.70 -1.53
C ALA A 204 -15.68 4.24 -1.39
N ASP A 205 -15.93 3.42 -2.41
CA ASP A 205 -15.75 1.98 -2.34
C ASP A 205 -14.90 1.48 -3.52
N PRO A 206 -13.87 0.62 -3.28
CA PRO A 206 -13.12 0.02 -4.38
C PRO A 206 -14.03 -0.86 -5.25
N ALA A 207 -13.83 -0.82 -6.55
CA ALA A 207 -14.48 -1.75 -7.46
C ALA A 207 -14.08 -3.19 -7.10
N GLY A 208 -15.06 -4.06 -6.90
CA GLY A 208 -14.87 -5.43 -6.40
C GLY A 208 -15.28 -5.63 -4.93
N SER A 209 -15.38 -4.55 -4.14
CA SER A 209 -16.01 -4.58 -2.83
C SER A 209 -17.54 -4.63 -2.96
N ILE A 210 -18.22 -5.22 -1.98
CA ILE A 210 -19.70 -5.38 -1.99
C ILE A 210 -20.44 -4.20 -1.35
N LEU A 211 -19.73 -3.25 -0.73
CA LEU A 211 -20.36 -2.26 0.15
C LEU A 211 -21.18 -1.23 -0.63
N ALA A 212 -20.70 -0.84 -1.82
CA ALA A 212 -21.46 0.08 -2.68
C ALA A 212 -22.76 -0.57 -3.19
N ASP A 213 -22.74 -1.88 -3.54
CA ASP A 213 -23.97 -2.60 -3.93
C ASP A 213 -24.97 -2.64 -2.79
N GLN A 214 -24.50 -2.87 -1.56
CA GLN A 214 -25.36 -2.86 -0.37
C GLN A 214 -26.02 -1.51 -0.14
N VAL A 215 -25.29 -0.40 -0.32
CA VAL A 215 -25.84 0.96 -0.17
C VAL A 215 -26.88 1.27 -1.26
N GLU A 216 -26.60 0.89 -2.52
CA GLU A 216 -27.44 1.25 -3.66
C GLU A 216 -28.68 0.36 -3.82
N THR A 217 -28.54 -0.93 -3.51
CA THR A 217 -29.56 -1.94 -3.83
C THR A 217 -30.12 -2.66 -2.61
N GLY A 218 -29.48 -2.54 -1.44
CA GLY A 218 -29.79 -3.33 -0.24
C GLY A 218 -29.44 -4.81 -0.36
N ARG A 219 -28.62 -5.20 -1.34
CA ARG A 219 -28.22 -6.58 -1.61
C ARG A 219 -26.70 -6.70 -1.70
N TYR A 220 -26.19 -7.89 -1.41
CA TYR A 220 -24.77 -8.22 -1.64
C TYR A 220 -24.49 -8.27 -3.13
N GLY A 221 -23.44 -7.55 -3.57
CA GLY A 221 -22.89 -7.65 -4.90
C GLY A 221 -22.00 -8.88 -5.08
N GLU A 222 -21.47 -9.04 -6.28
CA GLU A 222 -20.43 -10.02 -6.56
C GLU A 222 -19.10 -9.51 -6.03
N THR A 223 -18.40 -10.35 -5.26
CA THR A 223 -17.06 -10.02 -4.75
C THR A 223 -16.04 -10.16 -5.87
N GLY A 224 -15.27 -9.10 -6.11
CA GLY A 224 -14.12 -9.08 -6.98
C GLY A 224 -12.78 -9.01 -6.22
N SER A 225 -11.74 -8.58 -6.92
CA SER A 225 -10.43 -8.29 -6.33
C SER A 225 -10.07 -6.82 -6.54
N TRP A 226 -9.34 -6.25 -5.60
CA TRP A 226 -8.81 -4.90 -5.68
C TRP A 226 -7.42 -4.81 -5.03
N LEU A 227 -6.65 -3.79 -5.42
CA LEU A 227 -5.29 -3.52 -4.93
C LEU A 227 -5.22 -2.32 -3.97
N VAL A 228 -6.27 -1.53 -3.87
CA VAL A 228 -6.41 -0.47 -2.85
C VAL A 228 -6.38 -1.11 -1.47
N GLU A 229 -5.65 -0.49 -0.54
CA GLU A 229 -5.47 -1.04 0.80
C GLU A 229 -6.25 -0.24 1.85
N GLY A 230 -6.78 -0.96 2.85
CA GLY A 230 -7.39 -0.39 4.06
C GLY A 230 -8.86 -0.03 3.97
N ILE A 231 -9.46 -0.17 2.81
CA ILE A 231 -10.90 -0.03 2.55
C ILE A 231 -11.37 -1.08 1.53
N GLY A 232 -12.68 -1.30 1.48
CA GLY A 232 -13.29 -2.36 0.67
C GLY A 232 -13.35 -3.67 1.43
N GLU A 233 -14.50 -4.34 1.40
CA GLU A 233 -14.73 -5.61 2.09
C GLU A 233 -15.63 -6.54 1.24
N ASP A 234 -15.50 -7.84 1.51
CA ASP A 234 -16.35 -8.91 0.96
C ASP A 234 -17.47 -9.33 1.92
N PHE A 235 -17.63 -8.59 3.01
CA PHE A 235 -18.70 -8.71 4.00
C PHE A 235 -19.08 -7.31 4.52
N ILE A 236 -20.20 -7.19 5.26
CA ILE A 236 -20.56 -5.93 5.93
C ILE A 236 -19.93 -5.94 7.32
N PRO A 237 -18.99 -5.03 7.61
CA PRO A 237 -18.42 -4.90 8.94
C PRO A 237 -19.49 -4.47 9.95
N PRO A 238 -19.56 -5.10 11.14
CA PRO A 238 -20.57 -4.79 12.15
C PRO A 238 -20.61 -3.35 12.61
N LEU A 239 -19.45 -2.65 12.55
CA LEU A 239 -19.32 -1.25 12.94
C LEU A 239 -19.66 -0.25 11.82
N ALA A 240 -20.00 -0.75 10.61
CA ALA A 240 -20.38 0.10 9.48
C ALA A 240 -21.88 0.23 9.37
N HIS A 241 -22.42 1.40 9.72
CA HIS A 241 -23.85 1.72 9.60
C HIS A 241 -24.14 2.23 8.18
N LEU A 242 -24.26 1.32 7.20
CA LEU A 242 -24.42 1.65 5.79
C LEU A 242 -25.79 2.29 5.48
N GLU A 243 -26.80 2.06 6.31
CA GLU A 243 -28.14 2.67 6.22
C GLU A 243 -28.12 4.21 6.35
N GLY A 244 -27.10 4.77 7.00
CA GLY A 244 -26.90 6.21 7.10
C GLY A 244 -26.11 6.83 5.94
N VAL A 245 -25.77 6.04 4.92
CA VAL A 245 -25.04 6.50 3.73
C VAL A 245 -26.02 6.96 2.65
N ARG A 246 -25.84 8.18 2.15
CA ARG A 246 -26.71 8.80 1.14
C ARG A 246 -26.53 8.20 -0.26
N SER A 247 -25.27 7.96 -0.64
CA SER A 247 -24.90 7.40 -1.95
C SER A 247 -23.51 6.77 -1.90
N ALA A 248 -23.20 5.94 -2.88
CA ALA A 248 -21.89 5.29 -3.01
C ALA A 248 -21.27 5.57 -4.38
N TYR A 249 -19.94 5.58 -4.42
CA TYR A 249 -19.16 5.70 -5.66
C TYR A 249 -18.17 4.54 -5.72
N ARG A 250 -18.29 3.68 -6.74
CA ARG A 250 -17.28 2.67 -7.05
C ARG A 250 -16.11 3.31 -7.78
N VAL A 251 -14.92 3.01 -7.31
CA VAL A 251 -13.67 3.55 -7.85
C VAL A 251 -12.75 2.38 -8.17
N THR A 252 -12.28 2.31 -9.40
CA THR A 252 -11.30 1.30 -9.82
C THR A 252 -9.91 1.60 -9.25
N ASP A 253 -9.06 0.59 -9.13
CA ASP A 253 -7.68 0.76 -8.70
C ASP A 253 -6.93 1.76 -9.59
N SER A 254 -7.14 1.70 -10.91
CA SER A 254 -6.54 2.63 -11.87
C SER A 254 -6.89 4.09 -11.57
N GLU A 255 -8.16 4.39 -11.30
CA GLU A 255 -8.62 5.73 -10.95
C GLU A 255 -8.07 6.17 -9.59
N ALA A 256 -8.09 5.28 -8.60
CA ALA A 256 -7.57 5.56 -7.27
C ALA A 256 -6.09 5.92 -7.32
N PHE A 257 -5.28 5.11 -8.02
CA PHE A 257 -3.84 5.34 -8.13
C PHE A 257 -3.51 6.59 -8.95
N ALA A 258 -4.23 6.82 -10.07
CA ALA A 258 -4.07 8.03 -10.86
C ALA A 258 -4.38 9.29 -10.04
N THR A 259 -5.47 9.28 -9.26
CA THR A 259 -5.88 10.41 -8.42
C THR A 259 -4.90 10.64 -7.25
N ALA A 260 -4.38 9.58 -6.61
CA ALA A 260 -3.37 9.73 -5.56
C ALA A 260 -2.05 10.32 -6.11
N ARG A 261 -1.62 9.91 -7.30
CA ARG A 261 -0.46 10.47 -8.01
C ARG A 261 -0.70 11.93 -8.40
N GLN A 262 -1.89 12.26 -8.90
CA GLN A 262 -2.26 13.62 -9.23
C GLN A 262 -2.26 14.52 -7.98
N LEU A 263 -2.79 14.05 -6.85
CA LEU A 263 -2.77 14.77 -5.58
C LEU A 263 -1.34 15.16 -5.17
N LEU A 264 -0.39 14.21 -5.31
CA LEU A 264 1.02 14.50 -5.06
C LEU A 264 1.58 15.54 -6.03
N GLN A 265 1.30 15.40 -7.33
CA GLN A 265 1.86 16.28 -8.37
C GLN A 265 1.36 17.71 -8.28
N VAL A 266 0.07 17.92 -7.98
CA VAL A 266 -0.54 19.26 -8.04
C VAL A 266 -0.69 19.93 -6.69
N GLU A 267 -0.96 19.18 -5.62
CA GLU A 267 -1.14 19.73 -4.26
C GLU A 267 0.06 19.46 -3.34
N GLY A 268 1.01 18.58 -3.75
CA GLY A 268 2.18 18.23 -2.95
C GLY A 268 1.90 17.27 -1.78
N ILE A 269 0.77 16.56 -1.81
CA ILE A 269 0.35 15.68 -0.71
C ILE A 269 0.63 14.22 -1.07
N LEU A 270 1.57 13.61 -0.37
CA LEU A 270 1.91 12.19 -0.49
C LEU A 270 1.01 11.36 0.42
N ALA A 271 -0.03 10.75 -0.14
CA ALA A 271 -1.03 9.95 0.57
C ALA A 271 -1.19 8.55 -0.03
N GLY A 272 -1.83 7.64 0.72
CA GLY A 272 -1.98 6.24 0.32
C GLY A 272 -3.09 5.96 -0.69
N SER A 273 -3.24 4.68 -1.05
CA SER A 273 -4.17 4.22 -2.10
C SER A 273 -5.64 4.49 -1.75
N SER A 274 -6.05 4.28 -0.50
CA SER A 274 -7.40 4.61 -0.04
C SER A 274 -7.74 6.08 -0.19
N THR A 275 -6.76 6.97 0.02
CA THR A 275 -6.95 8.41 -0.21
C THR A 275 -7.29 8.68 -1.68
N GLY A 276 -6.65 7.98 -2.62
CA GLY A 276 -6.98 8.08 -4.04
C GLY A 276 -8.43 7.70 -4.32
N THR A 277 -8.92 6.61 -3.73
CA THR A 277 -10.32 6.19 -3.84
C THR A 277 -11.27 7.25 -3.28
N LEU A 278 -11.01 7.71 -2.05
CA LEU A 278 -11.85 8.72 -1.39
C LEU A 278 -11.87 10.03 -2.18
N LEU A 279 -10.73 10.48 -2.64
CA LEU A 279 -10.61 11.74 -3.39
C LEU A 279 -11.30 11.63 -4.76
N THR A 280 -11.18 10.50 -5.47
CA THR A 280 -11.89 10.25 -6.73
C THR A 280 -13.41 10.37 -6.52
N ALA A 281 -13.94 9.70 -5.49
CA ALA A 281 -15.36 9.76 -5.15
C ALA A 281 -15.78 11.19 -4.76
N ALA A 282 -14.98 11.88 -3.95
CA ALA A 282 -15.25 13.26 -3.54
C ALA A 282 -15.27 14.23 -4.73
N LEU A 283 -14.33 14.11 -5.66
CA LEU A 283 -14.31 14.91 -6.89
C LEU A 283 -15.54 14.65 -7.77
N ARG A 284 -15.95 13.37 -7.92
CA ARG A 284 -17.17 13.01 -8.65
C ARG A 284 -18.42 13.60 -7.98
N TYR A 285 -18.53 13.47 -6.66
CA TYR A 285 -19.62 14.05 -5.89
C TYR A 285 -19.67 15.58 -6.07
N CYS A 286 -18.54 16.26 -5.92
CA CYS A 286 -18.44 17.70 -6.03
C CYS A 286 -18.81 18.21 -7.43
N ARG A 287 -18.33 17.59 -8.49
CA ARG A 287 -18.62 17.96 -9.89
C ARG A 287 -20.08 17.75 -10.29
N ALA A 288 -20.76 16.84 -9.60
CA ALA A 288 -22.20 16.59 -9.83
C ALA A 288 -23.10 17.63 -9.13
N GLN A 289 -22.55 18.51 -8.28
CA GLN A 289 -23.34 19.54 -7.60
C GLN A 289 -23.62 20.74 -8.53
N THR A 290 -24.78 21.36 -8.35
CA THR A 290 -25.18 22.60 -9.06
C THR A 290 -25.05 23.84 -8.19
N THR A 291 -24.83 23.66 -6.89
CA THR A 291 -24.65 24.73 -5.91
C THR A 291 -23.40 24.48 -5.09
N PRO A 292 -22.77 25.55 -4.55
CA PRO A 292 -21.61 25.36 -3.68
C PRO A 292 -21.93 24.50 -2.46
N LYS A 293 -21.05 23.53 -2.16
CA LYS A 293 -21.10 22.71 -0.95
C LYS A 293 -19.71 22.64 -0.31
N ARG A 294 -19.69 22.44 1.00
CA ARG A 294 -18.47 22.17 1.76
C ARG A 294 -18.35 20.66 2.01
N VAL A 295 -17.39 20.04 1.36
CA VAL A 295 -17.20 18.59 1.33
C VAL A 295 -15.88 18.21 1.98
N VAL A 296 -15.90 17.24 2.89
CA VAL A 296 -14.71 16.73 3.59
C VAL A 296 -14.39 15.33 3.10
N THR A 297 -13.10 15.04 2.91
CA THR A 297 -12.58 13.68 2.76
C THR A 297 -11.26 13.55 3.48
N PHE A 298 -10.57 12.39 3.38
CA PHE A 298 -9.44 12.04 4.23
C PHE A 298 -8.19 11.67 3.43
N ALA A 299 -7.03 12.19 3.85
CA ALA A 299 -5.74 11.56 3.59
C ALA A 299 -5.51 10.51 4.67
N CYS A 300 -6.00 9.29 4.44
CA CYS A 300 -6.12 8.26 5.47
C CYS A 300 -4.77 7.81 6.02
N ASP A 301 -3.74 7.72 5.17
CA ASP A 301 -2.40 7.33 5.55
C ASP A 301 -1.33 7.93 4.62
N SER A 302 -0.06 7.78 5.04
CA SER A 302 1.10 8.28 4.32
C SER A 302 1.41 7.44 3.08
N GLY A 303 1.67 8.09 1.95
CA GLY A 303 2.11 7.47 0.72
C GLY A 303 3.51 6.84 0.79
N ASN A 304 4.29 7.12 1.83
CA ASN A 304 5.60 6.47 2.05
C ASN A 304 5.51 4.94 2.10
N LYS A 305 4.33 4.38 2.42
CA LYS A 305 4.06 2.94 2.46
C LYS A 305 3.82 2.32 1.07
N TYR A 306 3.79 3.14 0.01
CA TYR A 306 3.40 2.76 -1.36
C TYR A 306 4.41 3.21 -2.42
N LEU A 307 5.62 3.62 -2.01
CA LEU A 307 6.65 4.09 -2.93
C LEU A 307 7.10 3.02 -3.93
N SER A 308 7.13 1.75 -3.52
CA SER A 308 7.43 0.60 -4.37
C SER A 308 6.23 0.07 -5.18
N LYS A 309 5.04 0.67 -5.01
CA LYS A 309 3.78 0.29 -5.66
C LYS A 309 3.27 1.42 -6.56
N MET A 310 2.15 2.05 -6.20
CA MET A 310 1.45 3.05 -7.03
C MET A 310 2.27 4.31 -7.35
N PHE A 311 3.37 4.57 -6.65
CA PHE A 311 4.31 5.65 -6.98
C PHE A 311 5.52 5.20 -7.79
N ASN A 312 5.63 3.89 -8.07
CA ASN A 312 6.65 3.30 -8.94
C ASN A 312 6.03 3.02 -10.32
N ASP A 313 6.55 3.68 -11.36
CA ASP A 313 6.05 3.53 -12.72
C ASP A 313 6.19 2.10 -13.24
N ASP A 314 7.26 1.39 -12.89
CA ASP A 314 7.47 0.02 -13.35
C ASP A 314 6.44 -0.93 -12.72
N TRP A 315 6.15 -0.76 -11.42
CA TRP A 315 5.07 -1.50 -10.79
C TRP A 315 3.70 -1.18 -11.43
N MET A 316 3.43 0.11 -11.70
CA MET A 316 2.19 0.54 -12.36
C MET A 316 2.04 -0.07 -13.77
N ARG A 317 3.14 -0.19 -14.51
CA ARG A 317 3.17 -0.86 -15.83
C ARG A 317 2.96 -2.36 -15.71
N GLN A 318 3.63 -3.01 -14.75
CA GLN A 318 3.48 -4.45 -14.48
C GLN A 318 2.05 -4.82 -14.10
N GLN A 319 1.33 -3.92 -13.41
CA GLN A 319 -0.08 -4.10 -13.05
C GLN A 319 -1.06 -3.65 -14.16
N GLY A 320 -0.57 -3.14 -15.30
CA GLY A 320 -1.42 -2.69 -16.41
C GLY A 320 -2.05 -1.30 -16.23
N PHE A 321 -1.69 -0.55 -15.18
CA PHE A 321 -2.24 0.79 -14.90
C PHE A 321 -1.57 1.92 -15.70
N LEU A 322 -0.37 1.69 -16.19
CA LEU A 322 0.32 2.58 -17.12
C LEU A 322 0.65 1.81 -18.39
N SER A 323 0.11 2.26 -19.52
CA SER A 323 0.44 1.71 -20.83
C SER A 323 1.77 2.26 -21.33
N ARG A 324 2.49 1.44 -22.09
CA ARG A 324 3.57 1.87 -22.98
C ARG A 324 3.10 1.69 -24.42
N PRO A 325 3.51 2.56 -25.36
CA PRO A 325 3.29 2.28 -26.77
C PRO A 325 3.94 0.95 -27.14
N SER A 326 3.16 0.04 -27.74
CA SER A 326 3.70 -1.21 -28.27
C SER A 326 4.63 -0.91 -29.46
N ARG A 327 5.78 -1.56 -29.47
CA ARG A 327 6.76 -1.49 -30.58
C ARG A 327 6.57 -2.66 -31.56
N GLY A 328 5.77 -3.65 -31.18
CA GLY A 328 5.48 -4.84 -31.98
C GLY A 328 6.65 -5.82 -32.09
N ASP A 329 7.59 -5.78 -31.13
CA ASP A 329 8.78 -6.61 -31.10
C ASP A 329 9.09 -7.10 -29.66
N LEU A 330 10.19 -7.83 -29.45
CA LEU A 330 10.57 -8.37 -28.14
C LEU A 330 10.81 -7.29 -27.07
N SER A 331 11.04 -6.03 -27.46
CA SER A 331 11.21 -4.96 -26.49
C SER A 331 9.92 -4.66 -25.70
N ASP A 332 8.76 -5.15 -26.16
CA ASP A 332 7.50 -5.03 -25.44
C ASP A 332 7.45 -5.93 -24.17
N PHE A 333 8.28 -6.96 -24.12
CA PHE A 333 8.44 -7.81 -22.93
C PHE A 333 9.47 -7.28 -21.91
N ILE A 334 10.27 -6.27 -22.26
CA ILE A 334 11.27 -5.70 -21.36
C ILE A 334 10.56 -4.85 -20.31
N ALA A 335 10.58 -5.31 -19.04
CA ALA A 335 10.01 -4.56 -17.93
C ALA A 335 10.82 -3.28 -17.66
N LEU A 336 12.14 -3.41 -17.54
CA LEU A 336 13.08 -2.31 -17.26
C LEU A 336 13.90 -1.98 -18.51
N ARG A 337 13.43 -1.02 -19.31
CA ARG A 337 14.09 -0.64 -20.56
C ARG A 337 15.33 0.22 -20.34
N HIS A 338 16.41 -0.08 -21.05
CA HIS A 338 17.67 0.65 -20.92
C HIS A 338 17.60 2.06 -21.48
N ASP A 339 16.90 2.27 -22.59
CA ASP A 339 16.67 3.59 -23.19
C ASP A 339 15.81 4.53 -22.32
N GLU A 340 15.07 4.00 -21.35
CA GLU A 340 14.32 4.74 -20.34
C GLU A 340 15.13 4.95 -19.04
N GLY A 341 16.39 4.48 -18.97
CA GLY A 341 17.22 4.56 -17.77
C GLY A 341 16.80 3.62 -16.63
N ALA A 342 15.90 2.66 -16.91
CA ALA A 342 15.34 1.80 -15.87
C ALA A 342 16.23 0.58 -15.56
N THR A 343 17.06 0.11 -16.52
CA THR A 343 17.91 -1.08 -16.33
C THR A 343 19.16 -0.74 -15.52
N VAL A 344 19.41 -1.51 -14.47
CA VAL A 344 20.66 -1.44 -13.70
C VAL A 344 21.75 -2.20 -14.47
N THR A 345 22.86 -1.52 -14.74
CA THR A 345 24.00 -2.06 -15.52
C THR A 345 25.33 -1.85 -14.79
N ALA A 346 26.37 -2.49 -15.29
CA ALA A 346 27.74 -2.31 -14.85
C ALA A 346 28.66 -1.89 -16.01
N ALA A 347 29.73 -1.16 -15.69
CA ALA A 347 30.84 -0.93 -16.60
C ALA A 347 31.96 -1.94 -16.34
N PRO A 348 32.80 -2.31 -17.34
CA PRO A 348 33.85 -3.33 -17.16
C PRO A 348 34.85 -3.04 -16.03
N ASP A 349 35.02 -1.76 -15.70
CA ASP A 349 35.95 -1.30 -14.65
C ASP A 349 35.28 -1.11 -13.28
N ASP A 350 33.98 -1.32 -13.16
CA ASP A 350 33.30 -1.33 -11.85
C ASP A 350 33.85 -2.45 -10.98
N THR A 351 34.07 -2.17 -9.70
CA THR A 351 34.60 -3.18 -8.77
C THR A 351 33.52 -4.20 -8.38
N LEU A 352 33.95 -5.43 -8.02
CA LEU A 352 33.04 -6.47 -7.53
C LEU A 352 32.26 -6.00 -6.28
N ALA A 353 32.86 -5.13 -5.44
CA ALA A 353 32.17 -4.50 -4.32
C ALA A 353 31.00 -3.60 -4.78
N ALA A 354 31.21 -2.80 -5.84
CA ALA A 354 30.16 -1.94 -6.41
C ALA A 354 29.04 -2.78 -7.05
N ILE A 355 29.39 -3.89 -7.72
CA ILE A 355 28.41 -4.82 -8.28
C ILE A 355 27.54 -5.41 -7.17
N LEU A 356 28.14 -5.95 -6.11
CA LEU A 356 27.40 -6.50 -4.97
C LEU A 356 26.50 -5.45 -4.32
N ALA A 357 26.98 -4.21 -4.18
CA ALA A 357 26.16 -3.11 -3.64
C ALA A 357 24.96 -2.80 -4.52
N ARG A 358 25.10 -2.77 -5.86
CA ARG A 358 23.98 -2.61 -6.80
C ARG A 358 23.00 -3.77 -6.73
N MET A 359 23.48 -5.03 -6.71
CA MET A 359 22.63 -6.22 -6.57
C MET A 359 21.75 -6.12 -5.32
N ARG A 360 22.33 -5.74 -4.18
CA ARG A 360 21.59 -5.58 -2.91
C ARG A 360 20.63 -4.39 -2.93
N LEU A 361 21.05 -3.24 -3.51
CA LEU A 361 20.23 -2.03 -3.55
C LEU A 361 18.96 -2.22 -4.36
N TYR A 362 19.08 -2.95 -5.48
CA TYR A 362 17.97 -3.16 -6.43
C TYR A 362 17.29 -4.52 -6.29
N ASP A 363 17.72 -5.35 -5.33
CA ASP A 363 17.20 -6.74 -5.10
C ASP A 363 17.25 -7.59 -6.37
N ILE A 364 18.39 -7.54 -7.08
CA ILE A 364 18.65 -8.25 -8.34
C ILE A 364 19.87 -9.18 -8.19
N SER A 365 19.82 -10.33 -8.84
CA SER A 365 20.86 -11.36 -8.76
C SER A 365 21.90 -11.32 -9.89
N GLN A 366 21.71 -10.44 -10.88
CA GLN A 366 22.57 -10.34 -12.03
C GLN A 366 22.53 -8.97 -12.69
N LEU A 367 23.62 -8.56 -13.34
CA LEU A 367 23.73 -7.31 -14.09
C LEU A 367 24.38 -7.54 -15.45
N PRO A 368 23.86 -6.94 -16.53
CA PRO A 368 24.58 -6.82 -17.79
C PRO A 368 25.75 -5.84 -17.64
N VAL A 369 26.91 -6.22 -18.17
CA VAL A 369 28.10 -5.38 -18.23
C VAL A 369 28.15 -4.75 -19.60
N LEU A 370 28.13 -3.41 -19.66
CA LEU A 370 28.09 -2.66 -20.90
C LEU A 370 29.37 -1.87 -21.15
N GLU A 371 29.82 -1.87 -22.38
CA GLU A 371 30.88 -1.00 -22.88
C GLU A 371 30.37 -0.29 -24.14
N ASN A 372 30.36 1.04 -24.16
CA ASN A 372 29.84 1.85 -25.28
C ASN A 372 28.41 1.47 -25.72
N GLY A 373 27.53 1.07 -24.77
CA GLY A 373 26.14 0.68 -25.02
C GLY A 373 25.97 -0.75 -25.56
N ARG A 374 27.05 -1.53 -25.65
CA ARG A 374 27.02 -2.95 -26.04
C ARG A 374 27.25 -3.85 -24.86
N VAL A 375 26.61 -5.01 -24.84
CA VAL A 375 26.83 -6.03 -23.80
C VAL A 375 28.18 -6.70 -24.06
N VAL A 376 29.10 -6.59 -23.10
CA VAL A 376 30.40 -7.26 -23.11
C VAL A 376 30.48 -8.42 -22.12
N GLY A 377 29.51 -8.54 -21.24
CA GLY A 377 29.38 -9.62 -20.28
C GLY A 377 28.09 -9.54 -19.48
N ILE A 378 27.90 -10.55 -18.66
CA ILE A 378 26.91 -10.57 -17.58
C ILE A 378 27.60 -11.05 -16.32
N VAL A 379 27.21 -10.54 -15.18
CA VAL A 379 27.74 -10.95 -13.87
C VAL A 379 26.58 -11.31 -12.95
N ASP A 380 26.70 -12.45 -12.27
CA ASP A 380 25.72 -12.90 -11.28
C ASP A 380 26.36 -13.11 -9.89
N GLU A 381 25.53 -13.49 -8.92
CA GLU A 381 26.00 -13.74 -7.54
C GLU A 381 27.02 -14.90 -7.48
N TRP A 382 26.89 -15.93 -8.35
CA TRP A 382 27.83 -17.05 -8.39
C TRP A 382 29.20 -16.63 -8.92
N ASP A 383 29.25 -15.76 -9.92
CA ASP A 383 30.50 -15.18 -10.43
C ASP A 383 31.24 -14.44 -9.31
N LEU A 384 30.49 -13.63 -8.49
CA LEU A 384 31.08 -12.95 -7.33
C LEU A 384 31.65 -13.95 -6.32
N ILE A 385 30.82 -14.93 -5.90
CA ILE A 385 31.25 -15.96 -4.92
C ILE A 385 32.52 -16.66 -5.40
N SER A 386 32.55 -17.10 -6.66
CA SER A 386 33.66 -17.86 -7.24
C SER A 386 34.97 -17.06 -7.27
N HIS A 387 34.90 -15.73 -7.41
CA HIS A 387 36.09 -14.88 -7.50
C HIS A 387 36.57 -14.34 -6.16
N VAL A 388 35.69 -14.14 -5.17
CA VAL A 388 36.05 -13.56 -3.86
C VAL A 388 36.28 -14.62 -2.77
N GLN A 389 35.96 -15.88 -3.03
CA GLN A 389 36.07 -16.94 -2.04
C GLN A 389 37.51 -17.01 -1.47
N GLY A 390 37.62 -16.84 -0.16
CA GLY A 390 38.89 -16.93 0.58
C GLY A 390 39.75 -15.67 0.59
N ASP A 391 39.42 -14.62 -0.17
CA ASP A 391 40.19 -13.39 -0.22
C ASP A 391 39.29 -12.16 -0.40
N SER A 392 39.03 -11.42 0.68
CA SER A 392 38.19 -10.23 0.66
C SER A 392 38.81 -9.05 -0.12
N GLN A 393 40.12 -9.03 -0.38
CA GLN A 393 40.75 -7.98 -1.17
C GLN A 393 40.32 -8.05 -2.64
N ARG A 394 39.87 -9.21 -3.10
CA ARG A 394 39.36 -9.40 -4.46
C ARG A 394 38.06 -8.64 -4.75
N PHE A 395 37.35 -8.14 -3.76
CA PHE A 395 36.24 -7.20 -3.99
C PHE A 395 36.67 -5.91 -4.69
N SER A 396 37.95 -5.56 -4.68
CA SER A 396 38.50 -4.41 -5.43
C SER A 396 38.78 -4.71 -6.92
N LEU A 397 38.72 -5.96 -7.35
CA LEU A 397 38.92 -6.34 -8.73
C LEU A 397 37.82 -5.78 -9.64
N PRO A 398 38.14 -5.42 -10.89
CA PRO A 398 37.16 -4.98 -11.85
C PRO A 398 36.26 -6.14 -12.31
N VAL A 399 34.97 -5.86 -12.58
CA VAL A 399 33.98 -6.90 -12.97
C VAL A 399 34.34 -7.66 -14.23
N ARG A 400 35.16 -7.05 -15.12
CA ARG A 400 35.68 -7.73 -16.32
C ARG A 400 36.46 -9.03 -16.03
N GLU A 401 36.99 -9.19 -14.81
CA GLU A 401 37.72 -10.40 -14.42
C GLU A 401 36.79 -11.52 -13.97
N ALA A 402 35.58 -11.19 -13.52
CA ALA A 402 34.62 -12.15 -12.99
C ALA A 402 33.43 -12.43 -13.94
N MET A 403 33.09 -11.49 -14.81
CA MET A 403 31.91 -11.59 -15.68
C MET A 403 31.99 -12.76 -16.68
N THR A 404 30.88 -13.38 -16.96
CA THR A 404 30.69 -14.29 -18.09
C THR A 404 30.65 -13.47 -19.39
N ARG A 405 31.59 -13.73 -20.31
CA ARG A 405 31.81 -12.90 -21.52
C ARG A 405 30.98 -13.33 -22.75
N ASN A 406 30.71 -14.61 -22.89
CA ASN A 406 29.99 -15.12 -24.08
C ASN A 406 28.47 -15.03 -23.85
N VAL A 407 27.95 -13.81 -23.82
CA VAL A 407 26.53 -13.56 -23.63
C VAL A 407 25.82 -13.68 -24.97
N GLU A 408 24.86 -14.61 -25.06
CA GLU A 408 23.98 -14.73 -26.19
C GLU A 408 22.94 -13.60 -26.15
N THR A 409 22.86 -12.82 -27.22
CA THR A 409 21.86 -11.77 -27.37
C THR A 409 20.82 -12.18 -28.42
N LEU A 410 19.56 -11.79 -28.19
CA LEU A 410 18.51 -11.90 -29.18
C LEU A 410 18.26 -10.52 -29.82
N ASP A 411 18.14 -10.50 -31.13
CA ASP A 411 17.66 -9.30 -31.82
C ASP A 411 16.20 -9.02 -31.42
N LYS A 412 15.83 -7.75 -31.26
CA LYS A 412 14.48 -7.35 -30.87
C LYS A 412 13.38 -7.87 -31.81
N HIS A 413 13.70 -8.11 -33.09
CA HIS A 413 12.79 -8.67 -34.08
C HIS A 413 12.78 -10.21 -34.13
N ALA A 414 13.52 -10.88 -33.25
CA ALA A 414 13.45 -12.34 -33.14
C ALA A 414 12.03 -12.76 -32.73
N PRO A 415 11.57 -13.95 -33.17
CA PRO A 415 10.25 -14.43 -32.80
C PRO A 415 10.17 -14.71 -31.30
N GLU A 416 8.99 -14.51 -30.70
CA GLU A 416 8.73 -14.76 -29.27
C GLU A 416 9.13 -16.19 -28.85
N SER A 417 9.01 -17.17 -29.74
CA SER A 417 9.44 -18.56 -29.50
C SER A 417 10.93 -18.70 -29.20
N ALA A 418 11.78 -17.75 -29.60
CA ALA A 418 13.21 -17.76 -29.32
C ALA A 418 13.50 -17.57 -27.82
N LEU A 419 12.62 -16.88 -27.08
CA LEU A 419 12.74 -16.71 -25.63
C LEU A 419 12.70 -18.06 -24.90
N LYS A 420 11.86 -18.99 -25.39
CA LYS A 420 11.75 -20.33 -24.79
C LYS A 420 13.09 -21.07 -24.79
N ALA A 421 13.83 -21.02 -25.91
CA ALA A 421 15.13 -21.71 -26.01
C ALA A 421 16.19 -21.17 -25.02
N ILE A 422 16.13 -19.87 -24.70
CA ILE A 422 16.97 -19.25 -23.68
C ILE A 422 16.54 -19.72 -22.27
N PHE A 423 15.23 -19.67 -22.00
CA PHE A 423 14.69 -20.04 -20.68
C PHE A 423 14.81 -21.52 -20.34
N ASP A 424 14.77 -22.41 -21.34
CA ASP A 424 14.98 -23.86 -21.14
C ASP A 424 16.40 -24.16 -20.65
N ARG A 425 17.37 -23.28 -20.91
CA ARG A 425 18.76 -23.36 -20.39
C ARG A 425 18.95 -22.67 -19.02
N GLY A 426 17.89 -22.14 -18.45
CA GLY A 426 17.96 -21.44 -17.15
C GLY A 426 18.51 -20.01 -17.24
N LEU A 427 18.65 -19.44 -18.43
CA LEU A 427 19.23 -18.13 -18.69
C LEU A 427 18.13 -17.04 -18.76
N VAL A 428 18.53 -15.77 -18.68
CA VAL A 428 17.72 -14.61 -19.05
C VAL A 428 18.00 -14.22 -20.49
N ALA A 429 17.01 -13.69 -21.18
CA ALA A 429 17.18 -13.20 -22.55
C ALA A 429 17.73 -11.77 -22.53
N VAL A 430 18.87 -11.58 -23.17
CA VAL A 430 19.49 -10.28 -23.38
C VAL A 430 19.04 -9.75 -24.74
N ILE A 431 18.33 -8.63 -24.76
CA ILE A 431 17.76 -8.08 -26.00
C ILE A 431 18.60 -6.92 -26.50
N ALA A 432 18.89 -6.96 -27.80
CA ALA A 432 19.66 -5.92 -28.47
C ALA A 432 19.01 -5.48 -29.82
N ASP A 433 19.37 -4.30 -30.28
CA ASP A 433 19.11 -3.76 -31.61
C ASP A 433 20.44 -3.34 -32.22
N ASN A 434 20.90 -4.03 -33.28
CA ASN A 434 22.21 -3.80 -33.91
C ASN A 434 23.35 -3.71 -32.87
N ASP A 435 23.47 -4.71 -32.01
CA ASP A 435 24.40 -4.81 -30.87
C ASP A 435 24.17 -3.79 -29.74
N ARG A 436 23.24 -2.85 -29.89
CA ARG A 436 22.87 -1.92 -28.82
C ARG A 436 21.94 -2.57 -27.82
N PHE A 437 22.33 -2.60 -26.57
CA PHE A 437 21.53 -3.17 -25.49
C PHE A 437 20.21 -2.42 -25.28
N LEU A 438 19.09 -3.16 -25.20
CA LEU A 438 17.75 -2.64 -24.92
C LEU A 438 17.24 -3.00 -23.54
N GLY A 439 17.61 -4.18 -23.02
CA GLY A 439 17.17 -4.65 -21.72
C GLY A 439 17.24 -6.17 -21.60
N LEU A 440 16.79 -6.66 -20.45
CA LEU A 440 16.67 -8.08 -20.14
C LEU A 440 15.19 -8.49 -20.16
N ILE A 441 14.92 -9.72 -20.58
CA ILE A 441 13.61 -10.37 -20.41
C ILE A 441 13.78 -11.58 -19.52
N THR A 442 13.05 -11.62 -18.42
CA THR A 442 12.97 -12.76 -17.51
C THR A 442 11.69 -13.59 -17.79
N ARG A 443 11.60 -14.77 -17.19
CA ARG A 443 10.37 -15.59 -17.26
C ARG A 443 9.17 -14.85 -16.66
N SER A 444 9.40 -14.08 -15.58
CA SER A 444 8.37 -13.28 -14.93
C SER A 444 7.82 -12.19 -15.84
N ASP A 445 8.67 -11.55 -16.63
CA ASP A 445 8.26 -10.49 -17.56
C ASP A 445 7.34 -11.03 -18.65
N VAL A 446 7.64 -12.22 -19.15
CA VAL A 446 6.79 -12.90 -20.18
C VAL A 446 5.43 -13.26 -19.57
N LEU A 447 5.40 -13.85 -18.38
CA LEU A 447 4.14 -14.20 -17.69
C LEU A 447 3.29 -12.96 -17.41
N THR A 448 3.91 -11.89 -16.97
CA THR A 448 3.23 -10.60 -16.72
C THR A 448 2.64 -10.02 -18.00
N THR A 449 3.43 -10.01 -19.08
CA THR A 449 2.97 -9.49 -20.38
C THR A 449 1.82 -10.32 -20.94
N TRP A 450 1.87 -11.65 -20.83
CA TRP A 450 0.78 -12.52 -21.29
C TRP A 450 -0.50 -12.31 -20.46
N ARG A 451 -0.39 -12.22 -19.14
CA ARG A 451 -1.54 -11.91 -18.28
C ARG A 451 -2.21 -10.60 -18.71
N ASN A 452 -1.43 -9.53 -18.86
CA ASN A 452 -1.96 -8.22 -19.25
C ASN A 452 -2.61 -8.22 -20.64
N ARG A 453 -2.15 -9.08 -21.56
CA ARG A 453 -2.80 -9.27 -22.90
C ARG A 453 -4.13 -10.02 -22.82
N LEU A 454 -4.34 -10.87 -21.80
CA LEU A 454 -5.59 -11.62 -21.61
C LEU A 454 -6.66 -10.76 -20.90
N GLU A 455 -6.25 -9.74 -20.17
CA GLU A 455 -7.13 -8.83 -19.43
C GLU A 455 -7.58 -7.62 -20.26
N GLN A 456 -7.00 -7.41 -21.47
CA GLN A 456 -7.40 -6.39 -22.46
C GLN A 456 -8.39 -6.96 -23.48
#